data_3fb97727f96040b1314388f55da7f1f9
#
_entry.id   3fb97727f96040b1314388f55da7f1f9
#
_cell.length_a   1.000
_cell.length_b   1.000
_cell.length_c   1.000
_cell.angle_alpha   90.00
_cell.angle_beta   90.00
_cell.angle_gamma   90.00
#
_symmetry.space_group_name_H-M   'P 1'
#
loop_
_entity.id
_entity.type
_entity.pdbx_description
1 polymer ?
#
loop_
_entity_poly.entity_id
_entity_poly.type
_entity_poly.pdbx_seq_one_letter_code
_entity_poly.pdbx_strand_id
1 'polypeptide(L)'
;VGLGSILEFSAKRSRQNLKIGYYDAKRALYGLTGSIYYIEETREECYYVEIMKLLSELEKTEYRFKLKLPIGCSDRELFYGMLEASAKLMRIPKYNIYTADELWNETSRKYETLTDEGKEKLPKFVHAIAKLRKDYKMNLKGRSFLKLEDYTPAEIEYLVDLAGELKAKKKAGIKGHSLEGKNIALIFEKPSTRTRCAFTVGAQDEGGIPTYLAGNEIQLGDKESIEDTARVLGR
;
A
#
# COMPACT_ATOMS: atom_id res chain seq x y z
N VAL A 1 14.89 3.45 -26.80
CA VAL A 1 13.60 4.05 -27.17
C VAL A 1 13.61 4.31 -28.67
N GLY A 2 12.87 3.50 -29.45
CA GLY A 2 12.83 3.67 -30.91
C GLY A 2 11.97 4.88 -31.29
N LEU A 3 12.60 6.04 -31.44
CA LEU A 3 11.93 7.25 -31.97
C LEU A 3 11.60 7.15 -33.46
N GLY A 4 11.94 6.04 -34.11
CA GLY A 4 11.82 5.84 -35.55
C GLY A 4 12.96 6.43 -36.34
N SER A 5 12.94 6.24 -37.66
CA SER A 5 13.88 6.88 -38.55
C SER A 5 13.57 8.39 -38.60
N ILE A 6 14.61 9.22 -38.83
CA ILE A 6 14.53 10.68 -38.92
C ILE A 6 13.53 11.12 -40.01
N LEU A 7 13.20 10.27 -40.97
CA LEU A 7 12.31 10.54 -42.10
C LEU A 7 10.88 9.96 -41.97
N GLU A 8 10.51 9.46 -40.79
CA GLU A 8 9.19 8.85 -40.57
C GLU A 8 8.19 9.89 -40.03
N PHE A 9 7.44 10.55 -40.90
CA PHE A 9 6.45 11.59 -40.57
C PHE A 9 5.00 11.04 -40.53
N SER A 10 4.71 10.01 -39.72
CA SER A 10 3.34 9.62 -39.52
C SER A 10 2.70 10.39 -38.35
N ALA A 11 1.47 10.90 -38.56
CA ALA A 11 0.73 11.64 -37.53
C ALA A 11 0.56 10.83 -36.23
N LYS A 12 0.40 9.52 -36.33
CA LYS A 12 0.31 8.59 -35.18
C LYS A 12 1.60 8.58 -34.39
N ARG A 13 2.74 8.50 -35.07
CA ARG A 13 4.08 8.41 -34.40
C ARG A 13 4.49 9.76 -33.81
N SER A 14 4.18 10.86 -34.51
CA SER A 14 4.42 12.20 -33.96
C SER A 14 3.64 12.46 -32.68
N ARG A 15 2.35 12.07 -32.62
CA ARG A 15 1.56 12.15 -31.38
C ARG A 15 2.12 11.28 -30.26
N GLN A 16 2.64 10.10 -30.59
CA GLN A 16 3.27 9.22 -29.63
C GLN A 16 4.58 9.81 -29.08
N ASN A 17 5.41 10.38 -29.96
CA ASN A 17 6.67 11.02 -29.58
C ASN A 17 6.42 12.26 -28.69
N LEU A 18 5.39 13.05 -29.01
CA LEU A 18 4.97 14.16 -28.16
C LEU A 18 4.56 13.71 -26.76
N LYS A 19 3.80 12.60 -26.65
CA LYS A 19 3.46 12.00 -25.35
C LYS A 19 4.71 11.54 -24.59
N ILE A 20 5.61 10.82 -25.25
CA ILE A 20 6.86 10.36 -24.64
C ILE A 20 7.64 11.57 -24.11
N GLY A 21 7.88 12.58 -24.96
CA GLY A 21 8.62 13.79 -24.56
C GLY A 21 7.97 14.52 -23.39
N TYR A 22 6.63 14.63 -23.38
CA TYR A 22 5.91 15.25 -22.27
C TYR A 22 6.12 14.51 -20.93
N TYR A 23 6.00 13.19 -20.93
CA TYR A 23 6.17 12.40 -19.70
C TYR A 23 7.63 12.27 -19.31
N ASP A 24 8.57 12.22 -20.25
CA ASP A 24 10.01 12.24 -19.95
C ASP A 24 10.43 13.58 -19.35
N ALA A 25 9.88 14.69 -19.83
CA ALA A 25 10.07 16.00 -19.21
C ALA A 25 9.51 16.05 -17.77
N LYS A 26 8.32 15.50 -17.55
CA LYS A 26 7.76 15.36 -16.21
C LYS A 26 8.64 14.50 -15.31
N ARG A 27 9.18 13.38 -15.82
CA ARG A 27 10.13 12.54 -15.06
C ARG A 27 11.33 13.37 -14.59
N ALA A 28 11.92 14.15 -15.46
CA ALA A 28 13.07 14.99 -15.12
C ALA A 28 12.73 16.11 -14.13
N LEU A 29 11.57 16.77 -14.29
CA LEU A 29 11.14 17.90 -13.47
C LEU A 29 10.66 17.48 -12.07
N TYR A 30 9.97 16.35 -11.98
CA TYR A 30 9.37 15.88 -10.72
C TYR A 30 10.12 14.72 -10.07
N GLY A 31 11.28 14.33 -10.60
CA GLY A 31 12.09 13.24 -10.03
C GLY A 31 11.38 11.88 -10.07
N LEU A 32 10.53 11.64 -11.10
CA LEU A 32 9.80 10.37 -11.20
C LEU A 32 10.74 9.21 -11.49
N THR A 33 10.51 8.10 -10.82
CA THR A 33 11.26 6.84 -10.99
C THR A 33 10.62 5.93 -12.05
N GLY A 34 11.19 4.75 -12.24
CA GLY A 34 10.74 3.76 -13.21
C GLY A 34 11.40 3.90 -14.59
N SER A 35 11.50 2.78 -15.30
CA SER A 35 12.07 2.68 -16.65
C SER A 35 11.01 2.55 -17.74
N ILE A 36 9.87 1.96 -17.40
CA ILE A 36 8.73 1.71 -18.30
C ILE A 36 7.57 2.63 -17.98
N TYR A 37 7.30 2.85 -16.71
CA TYR A 37 6.25 3.70 -16.18
C TYR A 37 6.81 4.98 -15.56
N TYR A 38 5.94 5.92 -15.22
CA TYR A 38 6.28 7.19 -14.58
C TYR A 38 5.74 7.11 -13.15
N ILE A 39 6.65 6.85 -12.18
CA ILE A 39 6.28 6.53 -10.82
C ILE A 39 6.74 7.63 -9.88
N GLU A 40 5.80 8.22 -9.15
CA GLU A 40 6.06 9.12 -8.06
C GLU A 40 6.44 8.32 -6.82
N GLU A 41 7.62 8.59 -6.27
CA GLU A 41 8.14 7.87 -5.13
C GLU A 41 7.64 8.50 -3.84
N THR A 42 6.83 7.75 -3.11
CA THR A 42 6.18 8.19 -1.86
C THR A 42 6.62 7.38 -0.65
N ARG A 43 7.53 6.40 -0.85
CA ARG A 43 7.95 5.46 0.19
C ARG A 43 9.45 5.48 0.42
N GLU A 44 9.85 5.27 1.67
CA GLU A 44 11.25 5.12 2.05
C GLU A 44 11.81 3.74 1.67
N GLU A 45 13.13 3.61 1.60
CA GLU A 45 13.81 2.37 1.23
C GLU A 45 13.42 1.18 2.10
N CYS A 46 13.20 1.41 3.42
CA CYS A 46 12.78 0.37 4.36
C CYS A 46 11.47 -0.33 3.96
N TYR A 47 10.56 0.39 3.30
CA TYR A 47 9.31 -0.17 2.79
C TYR A 47 9.57 -1.32 1.79
N TYR A 48 10.46 -1.11 0.84
CA TYR A 48 10.78 -2.11 -0.19
C TYR A 48 11.55 -3.30 0.39
N VAL A 49 12.44 -3.03 1.33
CA VAL A 49 13.19 -4.08 2.05
C VAL A 49 12.23 -5.01 2.81
N GLU A 50 11.23 -4.45 3.52
CA GLU A 50 10.25 -5.27 4.25
C GLU A 50 9.39 -6.13 3.31
N ILE A 51 8.93 -5.59 2.19
CA ILE A 51 8.19 -6.37 1.19
C ILE A 51 9.05 -7.48 0.61
N MET A 52 10.28 -7.17 0.24
CA MET A 52 11.17 -8.09 -0.43
C MET A 52 11.73 -9.19 0.49
N LYS A 53 11.63 -9.03 1.83
CA LYS A 53 11.89 -10.13 2.79
C LYS A 53 10.93 -11.31 2.65
N LEU A 54 9.78 -11.12 2.03
CA LEU A 54 8.81 -12.19 1.76
C LEU A 54 9.26 -13.12 0.61
N LEU A 55 10.31 -12.75 -0.13
CA LEU A 55 10.94 -13.57 -1.16
C LEU A 55 12.26 -14.14 -0.65
N SER A 56 12.53 -15.39 -1.01
CA SER A 56 13.82 -16.02 -0.78
C SER A 56 14.92 -15.39 -1.66
N GLU A 57 16.16 -15.45 -1.23
CA GLU A 57 17.29 -14.94 -2.02
C GLU A 57 17.45 -15.67 -3.38
N LEU A 58 17.03 -16.94 -3.45
CA LEU A 58 17.00 -17.69 -4.70
C LEU A 58 16.00 -17.11 -5.68
N GLU A 59 14.78 -16.79 -5.23
CA GLU A 59 13.75 -16.14 -6.05
C GLU A 59 14.19 -14.75 -6.51
N LYS A 60 14.74 -13.95 -5.60
CA LYS A 60 15.28 -12.62 -5.95
C LYS A 60 16.35 -12.71 -7.04
N THR A 61 17.27 -13.69 -6.94
CA THR A 61 18.33 -13.91 -7.93
C THR A 61 17.75 -14.35 -9.28
N GLU A 62 16.78 -15.28 -9.28
CA GLU A 62 16.08 -15.71 -10.51
C GLU A 62 15.40 -14.52 -11.19
N TYR A 63 14.72 -13.66 -10.42
CA TYR A 63 13.98 -12.51 -10.97
C TYR A 63 14.92 -11.41 -11.48
N ARG A 64 16.04 -11.12 -10.78
CA ARG A 64 17.09 -10.20 -11.29
C ARG A 64 17.59 -10.66 -12.66
N PHE A 65 17.90 -11.94 -12.79
CA PHE A 65 18.37 -12.50 -14.05
C PHE A 65 17.33 -12.39 -15.18
N LYS A 66 16.07 -12.78 -14.91
CA LYS A 66 14.98 -12.71 -15.90
C LYS A 66 14.66 -11.29 -16.35
N LEU A 67 14.77 -10.34 -15.46
CA LEU A 67 14.50 -8.92 -15.71
C LEU A 67 15.74 -8.18 -16.24
N LYS A 68 16.88 -8.87 -16.38
CA LYS A 68 18.16 -8.30 -16.81
C LYS A 68 18.60 -7.12 -15.95
N LEU A 69 18.34 -7.18 -14.65
CA LEU A 69 18.76 -6.18 -13.69
C LEU A 69 20.23 -6.43 -13.28
N PRO A 70 20.97 -5.39 -12.85
CA PRO A 70 22.32 -5.54 -12.32
C PRO A 70 22.36 -6.51 -11.13
N ILE A 71 23.43 -7.28 -10.99
CA ILE A 71 23.58 -8.28 -9.90
C ILE A 71 23.52 -7.63 -8.53
N GLY A 72 23.99 -6.40 -8.39
CA GLY A 72 23.97 -5.62 -7.15
C GLY A 72 22.78 -4.66 -6.99
N CYS A 73 21.71 -4.82 -7.78
CA CYS A 73 20.54 -3.94 -7.64
C CYS A 73 19.88 -4.08 -6.26
N SER A 74 19.43 -2.96 -5.70
CA SER A 74 18.71 -2.90 -4.43
C SER A 74 17.38 -3.65 -4.47
N ASP A 75 16.81 -3.96 -3.31
CA ASP A 75 15.47 -4.55 -3.20
C ASP A 75 14.41 -3.64 -3.81
N ARG A 76 14.58 -2.31 -3.72
CA ARG A 76 13.73 -1.33 -4.38
C ARG A 76 13.77 -1.45 -5.90
N GLU A 77 14.96 -1.49 -6.49
CA GLU A 77 15.12 -1.63 -7.94
C GLU A 77 14.57 -2.96 -8.45
N LEU A 78 14.74 -4.04 -7.69
CA LEU A 78 14.14 -5.33 -8.01
C LEU A 78 12.61 -5.27 -7.94
N PHE A 79 12.05 -4.67 -6.89
CA PHE A 79 10.60 -4.49 -6.76
C PHE A 79 10.02 -3.71 -7.95
N TYR A 80 10.60 -2.56 -8.28
CA TYR A 80 10.15 -1.77 -9.43
C TYR A 80 10.30 -2.53 -10.75
N GLY A 81 11.40 -3.23 -10.96
CA GLY A 81 11.60 -4.05 -12.14
C GLY A 81 10.50 -5.13 -12.30
N MET A 82 10.18 -5.83 -11.22
CA MET A 82 9.10 -6.83 -11.19
C MET A 82 7.73 -6.18 -11.42
N LEU A 83 7.44 -5.06 -10.75
CA LEU A 83 6.17 -4.35 -10.85
C LEU A 83 5.93 -3.80 -12.25
N GLU A 84 6.89 -3.08 -12.81
CA GLU A 84 6.80 -2.50 -14.15
C GLU A 84 6.66 -3.56 -15.25
N ALA A 85 7.42 -4.65 -15.16
CA ALA A 85 7.31 -5.76 -16.10
C ALA A 85 5.94 -6.45 -16.00
N SER A 86 5.42 -6.63 -14.78
CA SER A 86 4.09 -7.19 -14.53
C SER A 86 2.99 -6.27 -15.07
N ALA A 87 3.05 -4.98 -14.76
CA ALA A 87 2.11 -3.97 -15.24
C ALA A 87 2.06 -3.90 -16.76
N LYS A 88 3.21 -4.01 -17.43
CA LYS A 88 3.29 -4.07 -18.90
C LYS A 88 2.59 -5.30 -19.46
N LEU A 89 2.78 -6.48 -18.85
CA LEU A 89 2.10 -7.73 -19.23
C LEU A 89 0.59 -7.64 -19.00
N MET A 90 0.17 -6.98 -17.92
CA MET A 90 -1.23 -6.70 -17.60
C MET A 90 -1.83 -5.58 -18.46
N ARG A 91 -1.07 -4.98 -19.40
CA ARG A 91 -1.49 -3.88 -20.27
C ARG A 91 -2.02 -2.67 -19.51
N ILE A 92 -1.40 -2.35 -18.37
CA ILE A 92 -1.70 -1.10 -17.65
C ILE A 92 -1.31 0.10 -18.55
N PRO A 93 -2.11 1.19 -18.57
CA PRO A 93 -1.81 2.36 -19.39
C PRO A 93 -0.43 2.96 -19.01
N LYS A 94 0.44 3.14 -20.01
CA LYS A 94 1.82 3.59 -19.78
C LYS A 94 1.93 5.08 -19.44
N TYR A 95 1.09 5.90 -20.08
CA TYR A 95 1.18 7.36 -20.02
C TYR A 95 0.26 7.93 -18.95
N ASN A 96 0.55 7.58 -17.71
CA ASN A 96 0.01 8.16 -16.48
C ASN A 96 1.14 8.27 -15.47
N ILE A 97 1.00 9.13 -14.48
CA ILE A 97 1.85 9.15 -13.30
C ILE A 97 1.14 8.30 -12.26
N TYR A 98 1.87 7.36 -11.69
CA TYR A 98 1.39 6.44 -10.66
C TYR A 98 2.24 6.60 -9.41
N THR A 99 1.67 6.41 -8.24
CA THR A 99 2.46 5.96 -7.10
C THR A 99 2.79 4.46 -7.26
N ALA A 100 3.78 3.97 -6.53
CA ALA A 100 4.10 2.54 -6.53
C ALA A 100 2.89 1.68 -6.13
N ASP A 101 2.15 2.13 -5.10
CA ASP A 101 0.96 1.45 -4.60
C ASP A 101 -0.18 1.41 -5.61
N GLU A 102 -0.45 2.51 -6.32
CA GLU A 102 -1.48 2.56 -7.38
C GLU A 102 -1.17 1.60 -8.52
N LEU A 103 0.09 1.62 -9.01
CA LEU A 103 0.51 0.73 -10.09
C LEU A 103 0.42 -0.74 -9.65
N TRP A 104 0.79 -1.03 -8.40
CA TRP A 104 0.75 -2.38 -7.84
C TRP A 104 -0.69 -2.87 -7.65
N ASN A 105 -1.58 -2.03 -7.12
CA ASN A 105 -3.00 -2.33 -6.98
C ASN A 105 -3.65 -2.63 -8.33
N GLU A 106 -3.42 -1.78 -9.31
CA GLU A 106 -4.01 -1.92 -10.64
C GLU A 106 -3.51 -3.18 -11.35
N THR A 107 -2.21 -3.47 -11.20
CA THR A 107 -1.58 -4.69 -11.73
C THR A 107 -2.16 -5.94 -11.07
N SER A 108 -2.27 -5.96 -9.75
CA SER A 108 -2.82 -7.10 -9.00
C SER A 108 -4.30 -7.32 -9.29
N ARG A 109 -5.08 -6.25 -9.35
CA ARG A 109 -6.51 -6.34 -9.72
C ARG A 109 -6.70 -6.96 -11.11
N LYS A 110 -5.91 -6.55 -12.09
CA LYS A 110 -5.97 -7.16 -13.44
C LYS A 110 -5.51 -8.62 -13.44
N TYR A 111 -4.49 -8.96 -12.68
CA TYR A 111 -4.06 -10.35 -12.51
C TYR A 111 -5.19 -11.24 -11.96
N GLU A 112 -5.96 -10.76 -10.98
CA GLU A 112 -7.07 -11.52 -10.40
C GLU A 112 -8.22 -11.76 -11.40
N THR A 113 -8.40 -10.90 -12.39
CA THR A 113 -9.43 -11.08 -13.44
C THR A 113 -9.04 -12.10 -14.51
N LEU A 114 -7.80 -12.61 -14.50
CA LEU A 114 -7.36 -13.59 -15.48
C LEU A 114 -7.91 -14.99 -15.15
N THR A 115 -8.16 -15.76 -16.18
CA THR A 115 -8.45 -17.22 -16.06
C THR A 115 -7.20 -17.96 -15.60
N ASP A 116 -7.37 -19.17 -15.04
CA ASP A 116 -6.25 -19.98 -14.57
C ASP A 116 -5.27 -20.31 -15.70
N GLU A 117 -5.77 -20.65 -16.89
CA GLU A 117 -4.92 -20.82 -18.09
C GLU A 117 -4.14 -19.53 -18.46
N GLY A 118 -4.75 -18.38 -18.25
CA GLY A 118 -4.11 -17.07 -18.47
C GLY A 118 -2.98 -16.83 -17.48
N LYS A 119 -3.20 -17.21 -16.22
CA LYS A 119 -2.20 -17.10 -15.16
C LYS A 119 -1.02 -18.05 -15.42
N GLU A 120 -1.25 -19.32 -15.75
CA GLU A 120 -0.20 -20.31 -16.00
C GLU A 120 0.84 -19.88 -17.06
N LYS A 121 0.45 -19.07 -18.02
CA LYS A 121 1.33 -18.56 -19.09
C LYS A 121 2.22 -17.39 -18.65
N LEU A 122 2.01 -16.86 -17.44
CA LEU A 122 2.75 -15.70 -16.96
C LEU A 122 4.08 -16.09 -16.31
N PRO A 123 5.11 -15.23 -16.40
CA PRO A 123 6.36 -15.42 -15.67
C PRO A 123 6.16 -15.47 -14.16
N LYS A 124 6.97 -16.26 -13.44
CA LYS A 124 6.89 -16.41 -11.98
C LYS A 124 6.92 -15.10 -11.21
N PHE A 125 7.67 -14.09 -11.66
CA PHE A 125 7.72 -12.79 -10.98
C PHE A 125 6.38 -12.05 -11.01
N VAL A 126 5.49 -12.32 -11.97
CA VAL A 126 4.13 -11.74 -12.00
C VAL A 126 3.27 -12.35 -10.90
N HIS A 127 3.36 -13.67 -10.71
CA HIS A 127 2.70 -14.35 -9.59
C HIS A 127 3.24 -13.85 -8.25
N ALA A 128 4.57 -13.65 -8.18
CA ALA A 128 5.21 -13.13 -6.97
C ALA A 128 4.71 -11.72 -6.64
N ILE A 129 4.64 -10.79 -7.60
CA ILE A 129 4.09 -9.43 -7.38
C ILE A 129 2.63 -9.49 -6.90
N ALA A 130 1.79 -10.33 -7.51
CA ALA A 130 0.40 -10.47 -7.09
C ALA A 130 0.28 -11.08 -5.68
N LYS A 131 1.10 -12.09 -5.38
CA LYS A 131 1.17 -12.72 -4.06
C LYS A 131 1.68 -11.76 -3.01
N LEU A 132 2.79 -11.07 -3.26
CA LEU A 132 3.35 -10.06 -2.36
C LEU A 132 2.30 -9.01 -1.98
N ARG A 133 1.42 -8.62 -2.90
CA ARG A 133 0.34 -7.68 -2.59
C ARG A 133 -0.68 -8.25 -1.61
N LYS A 134 -0.97 -9.54 -1.68
CA LYS A 134 -1.86 -10.22 -0.73
C LYS A 134 -1.20 -10.46 0.62
N ASP A 135 0.06 -10.85 0.61
CA ASP A 135 0.81 -11.20 1.82
C ASP A 135 1.30 -9.95 2.56
N TYR A 136 1.59 -8.87 1.80
CA TYR A 136 1.97 -7.59 2.36
C TYR A 136 0.75 -6.86 2.90
N LYS A 137 0.47 -7.05 4.17
CA LYS A 137 -0.46 -6.19 4.91
C LYS A 137 0.19 -4.84 5.08
N MET A 138 -0.45 -3.80 4.56
CA MET A 138 0.05 -2.43 4.66
C MET A 138 0.42 -2.10 6.11
N ASN A 139 1.70 -1.83 6.38
CA ASN A 139 2.16 -1.63 7.73
C ASN A 139 1.83 -0.21 8.20
N LEU A 140 0.68 -0.07 8.84
CA LEU A 140 0.26 1.18 9.48
C LEU A 140 0.65 1.25 10.97
N LYS A 141 1.52 0.32 11.43
CA LYS A 141 1.95 0.26 12.83
C LYS A 141 2.63 1.54 13.26
N GLY A 142 2.22 2.08 14.41
CA GLY A 142 2.76 3.30 14.98
C GLY A 142 2.24 4.59 14.36
N ARG A 143 1.37 4.52 13.35
CA ARG A 143 0.73 5.70 12.76
C ARG A 143 -0.58 6.03 13.47
N SER A 144 -0.78 7.32 13.73
CA SER A 144 -2.04 7.84 14.29
C SER A 144 -2.99 8.22 13.16
N PHE A 145 -4.25 7.79 13.22
CA PHE A 145 -5.28 8.16 12.26
C PHE A 145 -5.97 9.46 12.70
N LEU A 146 -5.35 10.60 12.40
CA LEU A 146 -5.86 11.92 12.82
C LEU A 146 -6.74 12.55 11.74
N LYS A 147 -6.34 12.47 10.48
CA LYS A 147 -7.08 13.00 9.33
C LYS A 147 -6.81 12.16 8.07
N LEU A 148 -7.75 12.19 7.13
CA LEU A 148 -7.63 11.44 5.87
C LEU A 148 -6.44 11.89 5.01
N GLU A 149 -6.08 13.17 5.06
CA GLU A 149 -4.97 13.74 4.28
C GLU A 149 -3.60 13.14 4.64
N ASP A 150 -3.47 12.54 5.84
CA ASP A 150 -2.24 11.88 6.28
C ASP A 150 -2.05 10.49 5.63
N TYR A 151 -3.02 10.04 4.83
CA TYR A 151 -3.07 8.72 4.23
C TYR A 151 -3.24 8.79 2.72
N THR A 152 -2.57 7.90 2.02
CA THR A 152 -2.78 7.73 0.59
C THR A 152 -4.14 7.09 0.29
N PRO A 153 -4.74 7.30 -0.90
CA PRO A 153 -5.97 6.63 -1.29
C PRO A 153 -5.92 5.11 -1.13
N ALA A 154 -4.77 4.48 -1.43
CA ALA A 154 -4.58 3.04 -1.29
C ALA A 154 -4.61 2.57 0.19
N GLU A 155 -4.08 3.38 1.12
CA GLU A 155 -4.16 3.09 2.56
C GLU A 155 -5.57 3.22 3.09
N ILE A 156 -6.34 4.19 2.60
CA ILE A 156 -7.75 4.34 2.97
C ILE A 156 -8.57 3.17 2.41
N GLU A 157 -8.37 2.78 1.15
CA GLU A 157 -9.02 1.62 0.54
C GLU A 157 -8.73 0.35 1.35
N TYR A 158 -7.46 0.13 1.72
CA TYR A 158 -7.07 -0.98 2.59
C TYR A 158 -7.81 -0.98 3.95
N LEU A 159 -7.94 0.19 4.60
CA LEU A 159 -8.67 0.29 5.88
C LEU A 159 -10.16 -0.01 5.72
N VAL A 160 -10.77 0.41 4.61
CA VAL A 160 -12.18 0.11 4.30
C VAL A 160 -12.37 -1.39 4.04
N ASP A 161 -11.49 -2.01 3.26
CA ASP A 161 -11.52 -3.45 2.99
C ASP A 161 -11.33 -4.27 4.26
N LEU A 162 -10.35 -3.89 5.10
CA LEU A 162 -10.13 -4.51 6.41
C LEU A 162 -11.37 -4.41 7.30
N ALA A 163 -12.02 -3.25 7.34
CA ALA A 163 -13.28 -3.09 8.07
C ALA A 163 -14.39 -4.01 7.54
N GLY A 164 -14.46 -4.20 6.21
CA GLY A 164 -15.35 -5.14 5.55
C GLY A 164 -15.09 -6.59 5.97
N GLU A 165 -13.82 -7.01 5.98
CA GLU A 165 -13.40 -8.35 6.41
C GLU A 165 -13.73 -8.62 7.88
N LEU A 166 -13.41 -7.68 8.79
CA LEU A 166 -13.70 -7.79 10.21
C LEU A 166 -15.22 -7.89 10.47
N LYS A 167 -16.01 -7.10 9.74
CA LYS A 167 -17.47 -7.17 9.79
C LYS A 167 -18.01 -8.52 9.31
N ALA A 168 -17.43 -9.11 8.27
CA ALA A 168 -17.79 -10.42 7.78
C ALA A 168 -17.45 -11.52 8.79
N LYS A 169 -16.27 -11.49 9.40
CA LYS A 169 -15.88 -12.40 10.50
C LYS A 169 -16.85 -12.33 11.68
N LYS A 170 -17.19 -11.13 12.13
CA LYS A 170 -18.16 -10.93 13.21
C LYS A 170 -19.52 -11.55 12.87
N LYS A 171 -20.05 -11.34 11.65
CA LYS A 171 -21.30 -11.94 11.19
C LYS A 171 -21.24 -13.48 11.15
N ALA A 172 -20.08 -14.04 10.85
CA ALA A 172 -19.83 -15.49 10.86
C ALA A 172 -19.58 -16.06 12.25
N GLY A 173 -19.62 -15.26 13.33
CA GLY A 173 -19.34 -15.68 14.71
C GLY A 173 -17.87 -16.00 14.97
N ILE A 174 -16.96 -15.56 14.09
CA ILE A 174 -15.51 -15.77 14.23
C ILE A 174 -14.96 -14.66 15.13
N LYS A 175 -14.38 -15.04 16.26
CA LYS A 175 -13.69 -14.09 17.16
C LYS A 175 -12.33 -13.67 16.58
N GLY A 176 -12.03 -12.39 16.68
CA GLY A 176 -10.70 -11.84 16.39
C GLY A 176 -9.76 -11.92 17.58
N HIS A 177 -8.45 -11.86 17.31
CA HIS A 177 -7.38 -11.90 18.31
C HIS A 177 -6.34 -10.79 18.06
N SER A 178 -6.65 -9.82 17.20
CA SER A 178 -5.70 -8.78 16.77
C SER A 178 -5.31 -7.83 17.89
N LEU A 179 -6.17 -7.69 18.91
CA LEU A 179 -5.97 -6.81 20.06
C LEU A 179 -5.86 -7.59 21.39
N GLU A 180 -5.62 -8.90 21.32
CA GLU A 180 -5.50 -9.74 22.52
C GLU A 180 -4.37 -9.22 23.43
N GLY A 181 -4.68 -9.08 24.72
CA GLY A 181 -3.78 -8.54 25.72
C GLY A 181 -3.52 -7.02 25.63
N LYS A 182 -4.26 -6.29 24.78
CA LYS A 182 -4.15 -4.82 24.68
C LYS A 182 -5.23 -4.13 25.49
N ASN A 183 -4.85 -3.13 26.29
CA ASN A 183 -5.75 -2.17 26.92
C ASN A 183 -5.94 -0.97 25.97
N ILE A 184 -7.19 -0.54 25.76
CA ILE A 184 -7.52 0.52 24.83
C ILE A 184 -8.28 1.61 25.56
N ALA A 185 -7.64 2.78 25.74
CA ALA A 185 -8.30 3.94 26.33
C ALA A 185 -9.23 4.60 25.30
N LEU A 186 -10.51 4.72 25.64
CA LEU A 186 -11.51 5.43 24.85
C LEU A 186 -11.84 6.75 25.53
N ILE A 187 -11.22 7.83 25.05
CA ILE A 187 -11.35 9.18 25.61
C ILE A 187 -12.29 9.99 24.72
N PHE A 188 -13.36 10.52 25.31
CA PHE A 188 -14.36 11.33 24.61
C PHE A 188 -14.56 12.66 25.33
N GLU A 189 -14.28 13.76 24.65
CA GLU A 189 -14.57 15.11 25.14
C GLU A 189 -16.08 15.36 25.25
N LYS A 190 -16.85 14.87 24.27
CA LYS A 190 -18.31 14.99 24.25
C LYS A 190 -18.98 13.62 24.29
N PRO A 191 -20.09 13.47 25.03
CA PRO A 191 -20.82 12.21 25.05
C PRO A 191 -21.25 11.76 23.64
N SER A 192 -20.94 10.52 23.28
CA SER A 192 -21.32 9.92 22.00
C SER A 192 -21.67 8.45 22.17
N THR A 193 -22.95 8.12 22.25
CA THR A 193 -23.42 6.75 22.48
C THR A 193 -23.00 5.82 21.35
N ARG A 194 -23.27 6.17 20.10
CA ARG A 194 -22.99 5.29 18.94
C ARG A 194 -21.51 5.02 18.76
N THR A 195 -20.70 6.09 18.78
CA THR A 195 -19.25 5.99 18.58
C THR A 195 -18.60 5.22 19.72
N ARG A 196 -19.00 5.50 20.97
CA ARG A 196 -18.54 4.75 22.15
C ARG A 196 -18.84 3.27 22.01
N CYS A 197 -20.11 2.90 21.72
CA CYS A 197 -20.49 1.50 21.56
C CYS A 197 -19.73 0.84 20.40
N ALA A 198 -19.55 1.51 19.27
CA ALA A 198 -18.83 0.96 18.13
C ALA A 198 -17.37 0.64 18.47
N PHE A 199 -16.64 1.55 19.10
CA PHE A 199 -15.25 1.32 19.52
C PHE A 199 -15.16 0.27 20.63
N THR A 200 -16.05 0.31 21.62
CA THR A 200 -16.08 -0.70 22.70
C THR A 200 -16.27 -2.10 22.14
N VAL A 201 -17.31 -2.29 21.32
CA VAL A 201 -17.62 -3.59 20.74
C VAL A 201 -16.54 -4.04 19.73
N GLY A 202 -16.04 -3.14 18.89
CA GLY A 202 -14.97 -3.46 17.94
C GLY A 202 -13.68 -3.92 18.63
N ALA A 203 -13.30 -3.26 19.72
CA ALA A 203 -12.16 -3.68 20.53
C ALA A 203 -12.35 -5.05 21.16
N GLN A 204 -13.53 -5.32 21.73
CA GLN A 204 -13.88 -6.62 22.33
C GLN A 204 -13.95 -7.74 21.31
N ASP A 205 -14.47 -7.50 20.11
CA ASP A 205 -14.54 -8.48 19.02
C ASP A 205 -13.14 -8.97 18.61
N GLU A 206 -12.13 -8.11 18.76
CA GLU A 206 -10.72 -8.42 18.45
C GLU A 206 -9.89 -8.82 19.69
N GLY A 207 -10.53 -9.10 20.84
CA GLY A 207 -9.88 -9.58 22.06
C GLY A 207 -9.24 -8.50 22.94
N GLY A 208 -9.46 -7.21 22.64
CA GLY A 208 -8.96 -6.10 23.43
C GLY A 208 -9.83 -5.76 24.64
N ILE A 209 -9.27 -5.03 25.59
CA ILE A 209 -9.95 -4.55 26.81
C ILE A 209 -10.16 -3.04 26.70
N PRO A 210 -11.35 -2.58 26.28
CA PRO A 210 -11.66 -1.16 26.19
C PRO A 210 -11.95 -0.57 27.56
N THR A 211 -11.30 0.55 27.88
CA THR A 211 -11.57 1.37 29.07
C THR A 211 -12.10 2.72 28.63
N TYR A 212 -13.30 3.04 29.05
CA TYR A 212 -13.92 4.33 28.75
C TYR A 212 -13.53 5.37 29.79
N LEU A 213 -13.08 6.53 29.33
CA LEU A 213 -12.68 7.66 30.15
C LEU A 213 -13.49 8.89 29.67
N ALA A 214 -14.51 9.25 30.44
CA ALA A 214 -15.31 10.44 30.12
C ALA A 214 -14.52 11.71 30.47
N GLY A 215 -14.64 12.76 29.65
CA GLY A 215 -13.91 14.01 29.85
C GLY A 215 -14.16 14.69 31.21
N ASN A 216 -15.34 14.46 31.80
CA ASN A 216 -15.69 14.97 33.13
C ASN A 216 -15.28 14.04 34.28
N GLU A 217 -14.77 12.85 34.00
CA GLU A 217 -14.31 11.87 35.00
C GLU A 217 -12.76 11.82 35.09
N ILE A 218 -12.09 12.42 34.13
CA ILE A 218 -10.62 12.50 34.06
C ILE A 218 -10.16 13.95 34.20
N GLN A 219 -8.98 14.15 34.74
CA GLN A 219 -8.43 15.49 34.99
C GLN A 219 -7.56 16.00 33.84
N LEU A 220 -7.91 15.61 32.61
CA LEU A 220 -7.18 15.93 31.38
C LEU A 220 -7.16 17.43 31.12
N GLY A 221 -5.99 18.03 31.14
CA GLY A 221 -5.81 19.47 30.92
C GLY A 221 -6.17 20.37 32.11
N ASP A 222 -6.58 19.79 33.25
CA ASP A 222 -6.89 20.52 34.48
C ASP A 222 -5.76 20.38 35.51
N LYS A 223 -5.66 19.22 36.19
CA LYS A 223 -4.56 18.94 37.14
C LYS A 223 -3.41 18.18 36.53
N GLU A 224 -3.62 17.51 35.40
CA GLU A 224 -2.59 16.80 34.67
C GLU A 224 -2.47 17.36 33.26
N SER A 225 -1.23 17.47 32.73
CA SER A 225 -1.03 17.86 31.36
C SER A 225 -1.51 16.76 30.40
N ILE A 226 -1.91 17.15 29.20
CA ILE A 226 -2.33 16.19 28.15
C ILE A 226 -1.18 15.23 27.83
N GLU A 227 0.06 15.74 27.83
CA GLU A 227 1.26 14.97 27.57
C GLU A 227 1.52 13.91 28.64
N ASP A 228 1.34 14.24 29.92
CA ASP A 228 1.55 13.28 31.01
C ASP A 228 0.49 12.19 31.01
N THR A 229 -0.79 12.56 30.82
CA THR A 229 -1.87 11.59 30.66
C THR A 229 -1.59 10.67 29.47
N ALA A 230 -1.16 11.21 28.32
CA ALA A 230 -0.82 10.40 27.15
C ALA A 230 0.35 9.43 27.43
N ARG A 231 1.38 9.86 28.16
CA ARG A 231 2.51 8.98 28.56
C ARG A 231 2.07 7.87 29.50
N VAL A 232 1.16 8.15 30.41
CA VAL A 232 0.62 7.13 31.35
C VAL A 232 -0.21 6.09 30.61
N LEU A 233 -1.11 6.55 29.72
CA LEU A 233 -2.00 5.67 28.96
C LEU A 233 -1.27 4.90 27.83
N GLY A 234 -0.16 5.42 27.34
CA GLY A 234 0.63 4.81 26.26
C GLY A 234 1.69 3.80 26.70
N ARG A 235 1.78 3.50 28.01
CA ARG A 235 2.66 2.46 28.57
C ARG A 235 1.97 1.11 28.53
#